data_81c3244da30d7dd837d2f6de19a1672c
#
_entry.id   81c3244da30d7dd837d2f6de19a1672c
#
_cell.length_a   1.000
_cell.length_b   1.000
_cell.length_c   1.000
_cell.angle_alpha   90.00
_cell.angle_beta   90.00
_cell.angle_gamma   90.00
#
_symmetry.space_group_name_H-M   'P 1'
#
loop_
_entity.id
_entity.type
_entity.pdbx_description
1 polymer ?
#
loop_
_entity_poly.entity_id
_entity_poly.type
_entity_poly.pdbx_seq_one_letter_code
_entity_poly.pdbx_strand_id
1 'polypeptide(L)'
;VAITVGKDNYGNLGDYFVREGLADRITPFNTKKSGRTVDTEKMYDNLMNRFRYGGLDNPDFYIDETISRMSYTHRRIFSQLATQLLREGKKEKAENLLKRAEEVLPPTTLPHTFAGGSLDLARAWIQLDNKKQAEAIALPVAKNACEYIDWYLSLSDSKLEREEQECMYYLYQLHRASEVLREATSPQAAGMVQKLDFYNKV
;
A
#
# COMPACT_ATOMS: atom_id res chain seq x y z
N VAL A 1 -3.07 19.15 -10.63
CA VAL A 1 -2.20 19.18 -9.45
C VAL A 1 -1.59 17.81 -9.28
N ALA A 2 -0.26 17.71 -9.12
CA ALA A 2 0.38 16.41 -8.85
C ALA A 2 0.01 15.91 -7.46
N ILE A 3 -0.13 14.59 -7.30
CA ILE A 3 -0.48 13.97 -5.99
C ILE A 3 0.60 14.15 -4.91
N THR A 4 1.80 14.53 -5.31
CA THR A 4 2.94 14.81 -4.41
C THR A 4 2.92 16.22 -3.84
N VAL A 5 2.03 17.10 -4.30
CA VAL A 5 1.84 18.43 -3.75
C VAL A 5 1.20 18.32 -2.37
N GLY A 6 1.78 18.96 -1.36
CA GLY A 6 1.24 18.99 0.00
C GLY A 6 -0.10 19.71 0.08
N LYS A 7 -0.96 19.25 0.98
CA LYS A 7 -2.33 19.82 1.15
C LYS A 7 -2.32 21.31 1.46
N ASP A 8 -1.29 21.80 2.14
CA ASP A 8 -1.11 23.21 2.50
C ASP A 8 -0.99 24.11 1.25
N ASN A 9 -0.60 23.52 0.12
CA ASN A 9 -0.47 24.23 -1.16
C ASN A 9 -1.75 24.17 -2.03
N TYR A 10 -2.83 23.52 -1.55
CA TYR A 10 -4.09 23.43 -2.31
C TYR A 10 -4.93 24.72 -2.24
N GLY A 11 -4.63 25.62 -1.30
CA GLY A 11 -5.50 26.72 -0.97
C GLY A 11 -6.91 26.20 -0.62
N ASN A 12 -7.94 26.83 -1.18
CA ASN A 12 -9.34 26.39 -0.96
C ASN A 12 -9.83 25.40 -2.05
N LEU A 13 -8.94 24.81 -2.86
CA LEU A 13 -9.31 24.00 -4.02
C LEU A 13 -9.40 22.50 -3.71
N GLY A 14 -8.98 22.04 -2.53
CA GLY A 14 -8.92 20.62 -2.19
C GLY A 14 -10.25 19.86 -2.33
N ASP A 15 -11.38 20.54 -2.13
CA ASP A 15 -12.72 19.96 -2.25
C ASP A 15 -13.21 19.84 -3.71
N TYR A 16 -12.44 20.34 -4.67
CA TYR A 16 -12.76 20.37 -6.11
C TYR A 16 -11.88 19.43 -6.94
N PHE A 17 -11.13 18.56 -6.29
CA PHE A 17 -10.21 17.65 -6.96
C PHE A 17 -10.86 16.33 -7.33
N VAL A 18 -10.52 15.83 -8.52
CA VAL A 18 -10.84 14.48 -8.99
C VAL A 18 -9.52 13.78 -9.34
N ARG A 19 -9.26 12.66 -8.68
CA ARG A 19 -8.07 11.83 -8.94
C ARG A 19 -8.19 11.11 -10.26
N GLU A 20 -7.18 11.23 -11.11
CA GLU A 20 -7.09 10.56 -12.42
C GLU A 20 -5.83 9.69 -12.56
N GLY A 21 -5.10 9.48 -11.47
CA GLY A 21 -3.84 8.73 -11.40
C GLY A 21 -2.80 9.49 -10.58
N LEU A 22 -1.69 9.91 -11.20
CA LEU A 22 -0.62 10.70 -10.56
C LEU A 22 -0.95 12.20 -10.46
N ALA A 23 -2.13 12.59 -10.86
CA ALA A 23 -2.60 13.98 -10.79
C ALA A 23 -4.07 14.04 -10.42
N ASP A 24 -4.42 15.14 -9.75
CA ASP A 24 -5.78 15.53 -9.45
C ASP A 24 -6.18 16.66 -10.42
N ARG A 25 -7.30 16.48 -11.13
CA ARG A 25 -7.92 17.50 -11.97
C ARG A 25 -8.78 18.41 -11.11
N ILE A 26 -8.69 19.71 -11.31
CA ILE A 26 -9.56 20.69 -10.69
C ILE A 26 -10.88 20.75 -11.48
N THR A 27 -12.00 20.66 -10.77
CA THR A 27 -13.35 20.74 -11.36
C THR A 27 -14.07 22.01 -10.89
N PRO A 28 -15.08 22.50 -11.63
CA PRO A 28 -15.86 23.65 -11.23
C PRO A 28 -16.92 23.35 -10.15
N PHE A 29 -17.04 22.11 -9.71
CA PHE A 29 -18.02 21.64 -8.70
C PHE A 29 -17.33 20.95 -7.53
N ASN A 30 -17.95 21.01 -6.36
CA ASN A 30 -17.43 20.38 -5.14
C ASN A 30 -17.56 18.86 -5.23
N THR A 31 -16.43 18.17 -5.46
CA THR A 31 -16.36 16.72 -5.66
C THR A 31 -16.48 15.94 -4.35
N LYS A 32 -16.04 16.54 -3.24
CA LYS A 32 -16.14 15.94 -1.92
C LYS A 32 -17.61 15.80 -1.48
N LYS A 33 -18.44 16.82 -1.71
CA LYS A 33 -19.88 16.77 -1.43
C LYS A 33 -20.61 15.77 -2.32
N SER A 34 -20.20 15.61 -3.56
CA SER A 34 -20.80 14.67 -4.51
C SER A 34 -20.29 13.23 -4.38
N GLY A 35 -19.25 13.00 -3.57
CA GLY A 35 -18.57 11.70 -3.44
C GLY A 35 -17.75 11.28 -4.67
N ARG A 36 -17.60 12.16 -5.66
CA ARG A 36 -16.89 11.89 -6.93
C ARG A 36 -15.44 12.36 -6.89
N THR A 37 -14.68 11.88 -5.92
CA THR A 37 -13.28 12.27 -5.72
C THR A 37 -12.28 11.51 -6.59
N VAL A 38 -12.73 10.45 -7.28
CA VAL A 38 -11.90 9.62 -8.19
C VAL A 38 -12.68 9.40 -9.49
N ASP A 39 -12.02 9.61 -10.63
CA ASP A 39 -12.50 9.19 -11.94
C ASP A 39 -11.96 7.79 -12.23
N THR A 40 -12.74 6.78 -11.86
CA THR A 40 -12.30 5.38 -11.92
C THR A 40 -12.02 4.90 -13.32
N GLU A 41 -12.81 5.36 -14.33
CA GLU A 41 -12.63 4.96 -15.73
C GLU A 41 -11.34 5.55 -16.30
N LYS A 42 -11.14 6.85 -16.11
CA LYS A 42 -9.94 7.53 -16.61
C LYS A 42 -8.69 7.09 -15.89
N MET A 43 -8.77 6.89 -14.57
CA MET A 43 -7.66 6.38 -13.78
C MET A 43 -7.28 4.95 -14.21
N TYR A 44 -8.28 4.10 -14.50
CA TYR A 44 -8.07 2.76 -15.00
C TYR A 44 -7.36 2.77 -16.37
N ASP A 45 -7.86 3.58 -17.33
CA ASP A 45 -7.22 3.71 -18.64
C ASP A 45 -5.77 4.23 -18.53
N ASN A 46 -5.53 5.19 -17.66
CA ASN A 46 -4.18 5.71 -17.41
C ASN A 46 -3.23 4.64 -16.88
N LEU A 47 -3.65 3.87 -15.85
CA LEU A 47 -2.80 2.87 -15.22
C LEU A 47 -2.57 1.63 -16.11
N MET A 48 -3.57 1.23 -16.88
CA MET A 48 -3.50 0.04 -17.73
C MET A 48 -2.78 0.30 -19.05
N ASN A 49 -3.03 1.48 -19.68
CA ASN A 49 -2.71 1.68 -21.09
C ASN A 49 -1.74 2.84 -21.35
N ARG A 50 -1.71 3.86 -20.50
CA ARG A 50 -0.98 5.11 -20.80
C ARG A 50 0.29 5.29 -20.00
N PHE A 51 0.30 4.87 -18.74
CA PHE A 51 1.47 5.03 -17.90
C PHE A 51 2.59 4.09 -18.31
N ARG A 52 3.82 4.60 -18.23
CA ARG A 52 5.05 3.84 -18.40
C ARG A 52 5.75 3.72 -17.07
N TYR A 53 6.18 2.53 -16.72
CA TYR A 53 6.72 2.20 -15.40
C TYR A 53 8.26 2.14 -15.37
N GLY A 54 8.91 2.61 -16.46
CA GLY A 54 10.35 2.85 -16.49
C GLY A 54 11.24 1.61 -16.32
N GLY A 55 10.72 0.40 -16.62
CA GLY A 55 11.47 -0.84 -16.45
C GLY A 55 11.56 -1.32 -15.00
N LEU A 56 10.63 -0.89 -14.13
CA LEU A 56 10.55 -1.39 -12.74
C LEU A 56 10.27 -2.91 -12.66
N ASP A 57 9.87 -3.53 -13.75
CA ASP A 57 9.68 -4.97 -13.93
C ASP A 57 10.99 -5.70 -14.26
N ASN A 58 12.07 -4.99 -14.56
CA ASN A 58 13.36 -5.59 -14.87
C ASN A 58 14.22 -5.79 -13.61
N PRO A 59 14.51 -7.04 -13.18
CA PRO A 59 15.27 -7.32 -11.97
C PRO A 59 16.75 -6.90 -12.06
N ASP A 60 17.27 -6.65 -13.26
CA ASP A 60 18.66 -6.22 -13.46
C ASP A 60 18.87 -4.72 -13.19
N PHE A 61 17.77 -3.96 -13.02
CA PHE A 61 17.88 -2.55 -12.69
C PHE A 61 18.06 -2.34 -11.20
N TYR A 62 19.12 -1.62 -10.85
CA TYR A 62 19.29 -1.11 -9.49
C TYR A 62 18.30 0.03 -9.24
N ILE A 63 17.49 -0.14 -8.21
CA ILE A 63 16.52 0.86 -7.74
C ILE A 63 17.01 1.41 -6.41
N ASP A 64 17.44 2.67 -6.40
CA ASP A 64 17.84 3.35 -5.18
C ASP A 64 16.63 3.65 -4.25
N GLU A 65 16.92 4.12 -3.04
CA GLU A 65 15.88 4.43 -2.05
C GLU A 65 14.89 5.51 -2.54
N THR A 66 15.38 6.53 -3.27
CA THR A 66 14.54 7.62 -3.78
C THR A 66 13.58 7.11 -4.84
N ILE A 67 14.09 6.32 -5.80
CA ILE A 67 13.27 5.69 -6.85
C ILE A 67 12.27 4.72 -6.22
N SER A 68 12.69 3.90 -5.25
CA SER A 68 11.82 2.98 -4.52
C SER A 68 10.66 3.72 -3.86
N ARG A 69 10.94 4.82 -3.15
CA ARG A 69 9.94 5.63 -2.47
C ARG A 69 8.92 6.25 -3.44
N MET A 70 9.38 6.73 -4.59
CA MET A 70 8.50 7.21 -5.66
C MET A 70 7.67 6.07 -6.27
N SER A 71 8.27 4.91 -6.47
CA SER A 71 7.62 3.72 -7.04
C SER A 71 6.51 3.18 -6.12
N TYR A 72 6.67 3.26 -4.80
CA TYR A 72 5.61 2.94 -3.85
C TYR A 72 4.37 3.85 -4.00
N THR A 73 4.53 5.06 -4.51
CA THR A 73 3.39 5.93 -4.85
C THR A 73 2.52 5.31 -5.94
N HIS A 74 3.12 4.68 -6.96
CA HIS A 74 2.37 3.94 -7.99
C HIS A 74 1.59 2.78 -7.37
N ARG A 75 2.21 1.98 -6.49
CA ARG A 75 1.52 0.87 -5.82
C ARG A 75 0.31 1.35 -5.01
N ARG A 76 0.44 2.45 -4.27
CA ARG A 76 -0.68 3.06 -3.54
C ARG A 76 -1.83 3.50 -4.46
N ILE A 77 -1.53 3.99 -5.65
CA ILE A 77 -2.54 4.38 -6.63
C ILE A 77 -3.29 3.15 -7.16
N PHE A 78 -2.59 2.04 -7.43
CA PHE A 78 -3.22 0.78 -7.79
C PHE A 78 -4.16 0.28 -6.69
N SER A 79 -3.73 0.30 -5.43
CA SER A 79 -4.57 -0.14 -4.31
C SER A 79 -5.81 0.75 -4.11
N GLN A 80 -5.66 2.07 -4.24
CA GLN A 80 -6.78 3.02 -4.16
C GLN A 80 -7.82 2.75 -5.25
N LEU A 81 -7.37 2.58 -6.50
CA LEU A 81 -8.29 2.31 -7.61
C LEU A 81 -8.94 0.94 -7.48
N ALA A 82 -8.19 -0.10 -7.10
CA ALA A 82 -8.75 -1.44 -6.87
C ALA A 82 -9.87 -1.40 -5.82
N THR A 83 -9.62 -0.73 -4.69
CA THR A 83 -10.62 -0.55 -3.63
C THR A 83 -11.87 0.18 -4.14
N GLN A 84 -11.70 1.21 -4.96
CA GLN A 84 -12.82 1.97 -5.50
C GLN A 84 -13.62 1.14 -6.54
N LEU A 85 -12.93 0.41 -7.43
CA LEU A 85 -13.57 -0.48 -8.40
C LEU A 85 -14.39 -1.59 -7.70
N LEU A 86 -13.86 -2.15 -6.61
CA LEU A 86 -14.59 -3.15 -5.81
C LEU A 86 -15.83 -2.56 -5.15
N ARG A 87 -15.77 -1.32 -4.62
CA ARG A 87 -16.94 -0.60 -4.09
C ARG A 87 -18.01 -0.34 -5.16
N GLU A 88 -17.58 -0.12 -6.41
CA GLU A 88 -18.46 0.05 -7.56
C GLU A 88 -18.98 -1.29 -8.15
N GLY A 89 -18.59 -2.42 -7.56
CA GLY A 89 -18.97 -3.76 -8.05
C GLY A 89 -18.24 -4.22 -9.31
N LYS A 90 -17.22 -3.48 -9.76
CA LYS A 90 -16.43 -3.76 -10.99
C LYS A 90 -15.30 -4.76 -10.71
N LYS A 91 -15.66 -5.97 -10.26
CA LYS A 91 -14.70 -6.99 -9.80
C LYS A 91 -13.68 -7.39 -10.87
N GLU A 92 -14.12 -7.61 -12.11
CA GLU A 92 -13.23 -7.99 -13.20
C GLU A 92 -12.16 -6.93 -13.49
N LYS A 93 -12.57 -5.64 -13.52
CA LYS A 93 -11.61 -4.54 -13.68
C LYS A 93 -10.64 -4.45 -12.51
N ALA A 94 -11.11 -4.67 -11.28
CA ALA A 94 -10.26 -4.67 -10.11
C ALA A 94 -9.22 -5.80 -10.16
N GLU A 95 -9.61 -7.00 -10.54
CA GLU A 95 -8.71 -8.14 -10.68
C GLU A 95 -7.65 -7.90 -11.76
N ASN A 96 -8.05 -7.43 -12.94
CA ASN A 96 -7.12 -7.10 -14.03
C ASN A 96 -6.13 -5.99 -13.61
N LEU A 97 -6.62 -4.99 -12.90
CA LEU A 97 -5.78 -3.92 -12.35
C LEU A 97 -4.75 -4.44 -11.34
N LEU A 98 -5.14 -5.35 -10.45
CA LEU A 98 -4.24 -5.93 -9.46
C LEU A 98 -3.18 -6.81 -10.11
N LYS A 99 -3.56 -7.63 -11.10
CA LYS A 99 -2.61 -8.41 -11.92
C LYS A 99 -1.60 -7.49 -12.60
N ARG A 100 -2.08 -6.39 -13.19
CA ARG A 100 -1.20 -5.39 -13.81
C ARG A 100 -0.24 -4.76 -12.82
N ALA A 101 -0.69 -4.48 -11.60
CA ALA A 101 0.18 -3.93 -10.55
C ALA A 101 1.36 -4.87 -10.22
N GLU A 102 1.11 -6.17 -10.17
CA GLU A 102 2.14 -7.18 -9.91
C GLU A 102 3.12 -7.34 -11.08
N GLU A 103 2.62 -7.23 -12.33
CA GLU A 103 3.47 -7.27 -13.52
C GLU A 103 4.44 -6.09 -13.58
N VAL A 104 3.95 -4.86 -13.35
CA VAL A 104 4.75 -3.64 -13.54
C VAL A 104 5.51 -3.18 -12.30
N LEU A 105 5.15 -3.69 -11.12
CA LEU A 105 5.76 -3.40 -9.83
C LEU A 105 6.02 -4.70 -9.05
N PRO A 106 6.75 -5.67 -9.61
CA PRO A 106 6.92 -6.97 -8.98
C PRO A 106 7.70 -6.86 -7.66
N PRO A 107 7.45 -7.77 -6.70
CA PRO A 107 8.13 -7.75 -5.41
C PRO A 107 9.63 -8.03 -5.49
N THR A 108 10.13 -8.56 -6.60
CA THR A 108 11.55 -8.80 -6.86
C THR A 108 12.34 -7.51 -7.00
N THR A 109 11.77 -6.47 -7.58
CA THR A 109 12.37 -5.14 -7.74
C THR A 109 11.85 -4.12 -6.74
N LEU A 110 10.58 -4.23 -6.38
CA LEU A 110 9.92 -3.35 -5.42
C LEU A 110 9.25 -4.19 -4.33
N PRO A 111 9.94 -4.52 -3.22
CA PRO A 111 9.41 -5.38 -2.16
C PRO A 111 8.07 -4.89 -1.59
N HIS A 112 7.27 -5.82 -1.05
CA HIS A 112 6.07 -5.44 -0.34
C HIS A 112 6.42 -4.79 0.99
N THR A 113 5.92 -3.56 1.21
CA THR A 113 6.12 -2.79 2.42
C THR A 113 4.81 -2.20 2.92
N PHE A 114 4.74 -1.91 4.21
CA PHE A 114 3.60 -1.22 4.80
C PHE A 114 3.39 0.17 4.18
N ALA A 115 4.44 0.98 4.11
CA ALA A 115 4.41 2.33 3.52
C ALA A 115 4.02 2.33 2.04
N GLY A 116 4.29 1.23 1.32
CA GLY A 116 3.94 1.05 -0.09
C GLY A 116 2.46 0.76 -0.36
N GLY A 117 1.61 0.65 0.67
CA GLY A 117 0.19 0.32 0.51
C GLY A 117 -0.07 -1.15 0.17
N SER A 118 0.88 -2.03 0.48
CA SER A 118 0.79 -3.46 0.14
C SER A 118 -0.36 -4.16 0.87
N LEU A 119 -0.68 -3.77 2.10
CA LEU A 119 -1.80 -4.38 2.83
C LEU A 119 -3.16 -4.03 2.23
N ASP A 120 -3.30 -2.87 1.59
CA ASP A 120 -4.53 -2.50 0.88
C ASP A 120 -4.69 -3.33 -0.41
N LEU A 121 -3.58 -3.63 -1.11
CA LEU A 121 -3.59 -4.59 -2.22
C LEU A 121 -4.00 -5.98 -1.74
N ALA A 122 -3.45 -6.45 -0.63
CA ALA A 122 -3.80 -7.74 -0.05
C ALA A 122 -5.30 -7.83 0.30
N ARG A 123 -5.86 -6.77 0.90
CA ARG A 123 -7.31 -6.71 1.19
C ARG A 123 -8.16 -6.71 -0.09
N ALA A 124 -7.71 -6.05 -1.15
CA ALA A 124 -8.41 -6.10 -2.43
C ALA A 124 -8.44 -7.52 -3.01
N TRP A 125 -7.36 -8.29 -2.88
CA TRP A 125 -7.32 -9.70 -3.25
C TRP A 125 -8.24 -10.58 -2.38
N ILE A 126 -8.37 -10.30 -1.07
CA ILE A 126 -9.33 -10.99 -0.18
C ILE A 126 -10.76 -10.76 -0.68
N GLN A 127 -11.12 -9.53 -1.06
CA GLN A 127 -12.45 -9.21 -1.58
C GLN A 127 -12.75 -9.91 -2.92
N LEU A 128 -11.72 -10.34 -3.64
CA LEU A 128 -11.80 -11.16 -4.85
C LEU A 128 -11.70 -12.67 -4.55
N ASP A 129 -11.72 -13.07 -3.28
CA ASP A 129 -11.57 -14.44 -2.79
C ASP A 129 -10.22 -15.10 -3.13
N ASN A 130 -9.20 -14.31 -3.47
CA ASN A 130 -7.84 -14.79 -3.70
C ASN A 130 -6.97 -14.65 -2.44
N LYS A 131 -7.27 -15.47 -1.45
CA LYS A 131 -6.59 -15.46 -0.14
C LYS A 131 -5.11 -15.81 -0.22
N LYS A 132 -4.74 -16.68 -1.16
CA LYS A 132 -3.33 -17.08 -1.37
C LYS A 132 -2.47 -15.89 -1.80
N GLN A 133 -2.98 -15.06 -2.70
CA GLN A 133 -2.27 -13.87 -3.16
C GLN A 133 -2.20 -12.80 -2.05
N ALA A 134 -3.27 -12.66 -1.27
CA ALA A 134 -3.29 -11.76 -0.12
C ALA A 134 -2.23 -12.16 0.93
N GLU A 135 -2.08 -13.46 1.23
CA GLU A 135 -1.04 -13.97 2.11
C GLU A 135 0.36 -13.69 1.55
N ALA A 136 0.60 -13.95 0.27
CA ALA A 136 1.89 -13.70 -0.39
C ALA A 136 2.33 -12.23 -0.29
N ILE A 137 1.38 -11.30 -0.24
CA ILE A 137 1.63 -9.86 -0.07
C ILE A 137 1.81 -9.48 1.40
N ALA A 138 0.96 -9.98 2.30
CA ALA A 138 0.94 -9.55 3.69
C ALA A 138 2.05 -10.18 4.55
N LEU A 139 2.43 -11.42 4.27
CA LEU A 139 3.43 -12.15 5.06
C LEU A 139 4.82 -11.50 5.04
N PRO A 140 5.37 -11.04 3.90
CA PRO A 140 6.63 -10.30 3.89
C PRO A 140 6.58 -9.02 4.74
N VAL A 141 5.46 -8.29 4.73
CA VAL A 141 5.27 -7.08 5.55
C VAL A 141 5.33 -7.43 7.04
N ALA A 142 4.65 -8.51 7.47
CA ALA A 142 4.67 -8.96 8.85
C ALA A 142 6.08 -9.43 9.28
N LYS A 143 6.78 -10.18 8.44
CA LYS A 143 8.14 -10.65 8.72
C LYS A 143 9.12 -9.49 8.86
N ASN A 144 9.08 -8.54 7.93
CA ASN A 144 9.91 -7.35 7.99
C ASN A 144 9.67 -6.55 9.28
N ALA A 145 8.41 -6.38 9.68
CA ALA A 145 8.10 -5.73 10.95
C ALA A 145 8.70 -6.48 12.15
N CYS A 146 8.62 -7.82 12.20
CA CYS A 146 9.26 -8.61 13.25
C CYS A 146 10.79 -8.41 13.29
N GLU A 147 11.46 -8.42 12.14
CA GLU A 147 12.92 -8.25 12.05
C GLU A 147 13.35 -6.89 12.64
N TYR A 148 12.61 -5.82 12.32
CA TYR A 148 12.90 -4.50 12.89
C TYR A 148 12.61 -4.43 14.40
N ILE A 149 11.51 -5.01 14.87
CA ILE A 149 11.20 -5.06 16.30
C ILE A 149 12.29 -5.83 17.07
N ASP A 150 12.68 -7.01 16.58
CA ASP A 150 13.75 -7.80 17.17
C ASP A 150 15.07 -7.02 17.24
N TRP A 151 15.37 -6.23 16.19
CA TRP A 151 16.53 -5.33 16.19
C TRP A 151 16.42 -4.22 17.23
N TYR A 152 15.28 -3.53 17.33
CA TYR A 152 15.07 -2.48 18.33
C TYR A 152 15.21 -3.03 19.75
N LEU A 153 14.63 -4.20 20.04
CA LEU A 153 14.71 -4.85 21.35
C LEU A 153 16.13 -5.35 21.68
N SER A 154 17.03 -5.46 20.71
CA SER A 154 18.44 -5.78 20.95
C SER A 154 19.28 -4.56 21.34
N LEU A 155 18.73 -3.36 21.28
CA LEU A 155 19.43 -2.13 21.67
C LEU A 155 19.52 -2.01 23.20
N SER A 156 20.46 -1.19 23.70
CA SER A 156 20.48 -0.82 25.11
C SER A 156 19.29 0.09 25.46
N ASP A 157 18.83 0.07 26.69
CA ASP A 157 17.65 0.81 27.17
C ASP A 157 17.65 2.28 26.73
N SER A 158 18.78 2.97 26.87
CA SER A 158 18.91 4.38 26.49
C SER A 158 18.82 4.65 24.99
N LYS A 159 19.12 3.64 24.14
CA LYS A 159 18.94 3.73 22.69
C LYS A 159 17.52 3.37 22.30
N LEU A 160 16.96 2.34 22.92
CA LEU A 160 15.58 1.94 22.67
C LEU A 160 14.62 3.08 23.03
N GLU A 161 14.83 3.75 24.14
CA GLU A 161 14.02 4.91 24.56
C GLU A 161 14.02 6.05 23.51
N ARG A 162 15.15 6.27 22.82
CA ARG A 162 15.22 7.27 21.73
C ARG A 162 14.47 6.84 20.46
N GLU A 163 14.42 5.55 20.19
CA GLU A 163 13.82 4.96 18.99
C GLU A 163 12.42 4.37 19.25
N GLU A 164 11.87 4.63 20.43
CA GLU A 164 10.57 4.07 20.86
C GLU A 164 9.47 4.30 19.82
N GLN A 165 9.38 5.50 19.23
CA GLN A 165 8.36 5.83 18.23
C GLN A 165 8.47 4.97 16.98
N GLU A 166 9.69 4.71 16.51
CA GLU A 166 9.94 3.86 15.35
C GLU A 166 9.63 2.39 15.68
N CYS A 167 10.01 1.91 16.87
CA CYS A 167 9.65 0.58 17.33
C CYS A 167 8.12 0.40 17.39
N MET A 168 7.41 1.35 17.98
CA MET A 168 5.94 1.36 18.03
C MET A 168 5.31 1.39 16.63
N TYR A 169 5.93 2.07 15.67
CA TYR A 169 5.48 2.06 14.28
C TYR A 169 5.58 0.67 13.64
N TYR A 170 6.64 -0.10 13.91
CA TYR A 170 6.74 -1.48 13.44
C TYR A 170 5.78 -2.43 14.17
N LEU A 171 5.52 -2.22 15.45
CA LEU A 171 4.46 -2.94 16.17
C LEU A 171 3.08 -2.72 15.52
N TYR A 172 2.78 -1.47 15.18
CA TYR A 172 1.55 -1.15 14.44
C TYR A 172 1.50 -1.84 13.07
N GLN A 173 2.62 -1.87 12.32
CA GLN A 173 2.69 -2.57 11.04
C GLN A 173 2.42 -4.08 11.20
N LEU A 174 3.05 -4.72 12.21
CA LEU A 174 2.84 -6.14 12.51
C LEU A 174 1.38 -6.42 12.87
N HIS A 175 0.77 -5.57 13.69
CA HIS A 175 -0.65 -5.67 14.03
C HIS A 175 -1.53 -5.65 12.77
N ARG A 176 -1.36 -4.65 11.92
CA ARG A 176 -2.12 -4.49 10.67
C ARG A 176 -1.92 -5.64 9.69
N ALA A 177 -0.68 -6.13 9.56
CA ALA A 177 -0.37 -7.27 8.71
C ALA A 177 -0.98 -8.57 9.26
N SER A 178 -0.96 -8.76 10.58
CA SER A 178 -1.58 -9.91 11.25
C SER A 178 -3.10 -9.96 11.06
N GLU A 179 -3.77 -8.79 11.06
CA GLU A 179 -5.20 -8.70 10.73
C GLU A 179 -5.46 -9.20 9.30
N VAL A 180 -4.69 -8.72 8.31
CA VAL A 180 -4.84 -9.14 6.91
C VAL A 180 -4.57 -10.65 6.74
N LEU A 181 -3.55 -11.19 7.43
CA LEU A 181 -3.27 -12.63 7.42
C LEU A 181 -4.42 -13.46 8.02
N ARG A 182 -5.09 -12.96 9.07
CA ARG A 182 -6.28 -13.60 9.62
C ARG A 182 -7.46 -13.55 8.64
N GLU A 183 -7.72 -12.40 8.04
CA GLU A 183 -8.75 -12.22 7.00
C GLU A 183 -8.51 -13.18 5.83
N ALA A 184 -7.24 -13.36 5.43
CA ALA A 184 -6.82 -14.31 4.41
C ALA A 184 -6.85 -15.78 4.86
N THR A 185 -7.17 -16.07 6.12
CA THR A 185 -7.11 -17.42 6.72
C THR A 185 -5.74 -18.09 6.56
N SER A 186 -4.67 -17.30 6.62
CA SER A 186 -3.30 -17.77 6.50
C SER A 186 -2.91 -18.69 7.68
N PRO A 187 -2.23 -19.82 7.43
CA PRO A 187 -1.69 -20.66 8.50
C PRO A 187 -0.63 -19.93 9.35
N GLN A 188 -0.02 -18.87 8.82
CA GLN A 188 0.99 -18.07 9.51
C GLN A 188 0.38 -17.03 10.46
N ALA A 189 -0.93 -16.76 10.36
CA ALA A 189 -1.60 -15.71 11.14
C ALA A 189 -1.44 -15.92 12.66
N ALA A 190 -1.63 -17.14 13.14
CA ALA A 190 -1.52 -17.47 14.56
C ALA A 190 -0.10 -17.19 15.12
N GLY A 191 0.94 -17.55 14.37
CA GLY A 191 2.33 -17.28 14.75
C GLY A 191 2.66 -15.80 14.80
N MET A 192 2.11 -14.99 13.87
CA MET A 192 2.31 -13.53 13.87
C MET A 192 1.58 -12.86 15.03
N VAL A 193 0.38 -13.31 15.37
CA VAL A 193 -0.35 -12.83 16.56
C VAL A 193 0.41 -13.16 17.85
N GLN A 194 0.93 -14.40 17.99
CA GLN A 194 1.73 -14.77 19.17
C GLN A 194 2.99 -13.90 19.31
N LYS A 195 3.68 -13.58 18.20
CA LYS A 195 4.81 -12.66 18.22
C LYS A 195 4.39 -11.26 18.66
N LEU A 196 3.29 -10.75 18.14
CA LEU A 196 2.75 -9.45 18.53
C LEU A 196 2.43 -9.40 20.03
N ASP A 197 1.78 -10.45 20.56
CA ASP A 197 1.47 -10.57 22.00
C ASP A 197 2.72 -10.62 22.85
N PHE A 198 3.78 -11.27 22.36
CA PHE A 198 5.08 -11.29 23.04
C PHE A 198 5.71 -9.88 23.06
N TYR A 199 5.80 -9.20 21.93
CA TYR A 199 6.39 -7.86 21.82
C TYR A 199 5.66 -6.80 22.64
N ASN A 200 4.35 -6.90 22.81
CA ASN A 200 3.58 -6.00 23.66
C ASN A 200 3.80 -6.17 25.18
N LYS A 201 4.53 -7.20 25.61
CA LYS A 201 4.82 -7.50 27.02
C LYS A 201 6.26 -7.14 27.43
N VAL A 202 7.11 -6.90 26.45
CA VAL A 202 8.52 -6.52 26.63
C VAL A 202 8.67 -5.03 26.57
#